data_9b334585e6d0a551fd86e52b230f6ae8
#
_entry.id   9b334585e6d0a551fd86e52b230f6ae8
#
_cell.length_a   1.000
_cell.length_b   1.000
_cell.length_c   1.000
_cell.angle_alpha   90.00
_cell.angle_beta   90.00
_cell.angle_gamma   90.00
#
_symmetry.space_group_name_H-M   'P 1'
#
loop_
_entity.id
_entity.type
_entity.pdbx_description
1 polymer ?
#
loop_
_entity_poly.entity_id
_entity_poly.type
_entity_poly.pdbx_seq_one_letter_code
_entity_poly.pdbx_strand_id
1 'polypeptide(L)'
;MSLQFANENFVLVIAGCSGSGKSTIAVRFINNAKLTCRFIFDPSGEYAAKFERRACSTGAELNAAIATGWVIFDPHTVFPGEPEKAFTMFCEWAWTMSRKMSGQKILFADEVWKYCNPNSIPKNLALIVQDGRKNGIGLICTTQRPNRMNEAITGEATEFIGFRLVGKNKLDYLARNLDEFPVEQLPQLQLVDKVRSQFIAQNLRSGGLRRYEIDFATWKIRRL
;
A
#
# COMPACT_ATOMS: atom_id res chain seq x y z
N MET A 1 -15.24 -1.24 6.37
CA MET A 1 -13.98 -0.99 7.09
C MET A 1 -13.66 0.48 6.89
N SER A 2 -13.75 1.31 7.94
CA SER A 2 -13.35 2.72 7.87
C SER A 2 -11.91 2.79 8.32
N LEU A 3 -11.03 3.31 7.48
CA LEU A 3 -9.67 3.65 7.90
C LEU A 3 -9.77 4.81 8.91
N GLN A 4 -9.57 4.53 10.18
CA GLN A 4 -9.43 5.57 11.19
C GLN A 4 -7.94 5.86 11.35
N PHE A 5 -7.49 6.95 10.75
CA PHE A 5 -6.15 7.51 10.97
C PHE A 5 -6.10 8.29 12.29
N ALA A 6 -6.55 7.68 13.38
CA ALA A 6 -6.58 8.37 14.66
C ALA A 6 -5.18 8.43 15.26
N ASN A 7 -4.57 9.61 15.22
CA ASN A 7 -3.34 9.99 15.99
C ASN A 7 -2.13 9.03 15.96
N GLU A 8 -2.10 8.06 15.06
CA GLU A 8 -1.08 7.02 14.96
C GLU A 8 -0.47 6.94 13.57
N ASN A 9 0.73 6.37 13.46
CA ASN A 9 1.28 5.98 12.17
C ASN A 9 0.32 5.00 11.51
N PHE A 10 0.10 5.18 10.22
CA PHE A 10 -0.71 4.27 9.44
C PHE A 10 0.14 3.60 8.36
N VAL A 11 0.37 2.31 8.51
CA VAL A 11 1.09 1.48 7.55
C VAL A 11 0.26 0.23 7.28
N LEU A 12 -0.35 0.18 6.09
CA LEU A 12 -1.11 -0.97 5.62
C LEU A 12 -0.29 -1.75 4.60
N VAL A 13 0.01 -3.00 4.93
CA VAL A 13 0.65 -3.95 4.03
C VAL A 13 -0.38 -4.94 3.51
N ILE A 14 -0.47 -5.10 2.18
CA ILE A 14 -1.36 -6.05 1.52
C ILE A 14 -0.53 -7.08 0.78
N ALA A 15 -0.50 -8.33 1.26
CA ALA A 15 0.28 -9.41 0.69
C ALA A 15 -0.59 -10.49 0.04
N GLY A 16 -0.06 -11.14 -1.01
CA GLY A 16 -0.75 -12.26 -1.67
C GLY A 16 -0.17 -12.58 -3.05
N CYS A 17 -0.54 -13.67 -3.65
CA CYS A 17 -0.08 -14.05 -4.98
C CYS A 17 -0.65 -13.12 -6.08
N SER A 18 -0.15 -13.27 -7.32
CA SER A 18 -0.69 -12.56 -8.48
C SER A 18 -2.18 -12.88 -8.67
N GLY A 19 -2.97 -11.89 -9.05
CA GLY A 19 -4.42 -12.05 -9.29
C GLY A 19 -5.26 -12.28 -8.04
N SER A 20 -4.69 -12.20 -6.82
CA SER A 20 -5.45 -12.43 -5.58
C SER A 20 -6.38 -11.28 -5.16
N GLY A 21 -6.29 -10.12 -5.81
CA GLY A 21 -7.13 -8.96 -5.49
C GLY A 21 -6.47 -7.87 -4.62
N LYS A 22 -5.15 -7.95 -4.37
CA LYS A 22 -4.40 -6.96 -3.59
C LYS A 22 -4.64 -5.53 -4.04
N SER A 23 -4.34 -5.27 -5.33
CA SER A 23 -4.46 -3.91 -5.90
C SER A 23 -5.92 -3.45 -5.92
N THR A 24 -6.87 -4.38 -6.11
CA THR A 24 -8.31 -4.10 -6.05
C THR A 24 -8.75 -3.62 -4.66
N ILE A 25 -8.31 -4.31 -3.60
CA ILE A 25 -8.59 -3.88 -2.22
C ILE A 25 -7.91 -2.55 -1.92
N ALA A 26 -6.64 -2.36 -2.34
CA ALA A 26 -5.93 -1.09 -2.15
C ALA A 26 -6.71 0.09 -2.79
N VAL A 27 -7.10 -0.05 -4.06
CA VAL A 27 -7.90 0.96 -4.78
C VAL A 27 -9.20 1.28 -4.03
N ARG A 28 -9.91 0.25 -3.57
CA ARG A 28 -11.15 0.44 -2.82
C ARG A 28 -10.93 1.21 -1.51
N PHE A 29 -9.88 0.88 -0.75
CA PHE A 29 -9.56 1.62 0.47
C PHE A 29 -9.23 3.07 0.19
N ILE A 30 -8.37 3.32 -0.80
CA ILE A 30 -7.93 4.66 -1.17
C ILE A 30 -9.10 5.53 -1.63
N ASN A 31 -10.03 4.97 -2.42
CA ASN A 31 -11.23 5.68 -2.88
C ASN A 31 -12.17 6.05 -1.73
N ASN A 32 -12.36 5.15 -0.77
CA ASN A 32 -13.33 5.33 0.31
C ASN A 32 -12.77 6.07 1.54
N ALA A 33 -11.45 6.25 1.62
CA ALA A 33 -10.82 6.92 2.75
C ALA A 33 -11.05 8.45 2.68
N LYS A 34 -11.37 9.04 3.83
CA LYS A 34 -11.46 10.50 3.99
C LYS A 34 -10.05 11.08 4.10
N LEU A 35 -9.45 11.42 2.97
CA LEU A 35 -8.08 11.90 2.86
C LEU A 35 -8.03 13.29 2.23
N THR A 36 -7.14 14.12 2.74
CA THR A 36 -6.82 15.42 2.13
C THR A 36 -6.07 15.24 0.81
N CYS A 37 -5.12 14.30 0.78
CA CYS A 37 -4.37 14.00 -0.45
C CYS A 37 -3.95 12.53 -0.52
N ARG A 38 -3.84 12.04 -1.76
CA ARG A 38 -3.39 10.71 -2.14
C ARG A 38 -2.20 10.83 -3.07
N PHE A 39 -1.05 10.35 -2.64
CA PHE A 39 0.18 10.28 -3.42
C PHE A 39 0.32 8.86 -3.96
N ILE A 40 0.08 8.67 -5.25
CA ILE A 40 0.05 7.36 -5.91
C ILE A 40 1.27 7.25 -6.82
N PHE A 41 2.13 6.27 -6.59
CA PHE A 41 3.23 5.94 -7.48
C PHE A 41 2.76 4.93 -8.53
N ASP A 42 2.73 5.31 -9.80
CA ASP A 42 2.13 4.55 -10.90
C ASP A 42 3.08 4.32 -12.08
N PRO A 43 4.16 3.55 -11.89
CA PRO A 43 5.09 3.24 -12.97
C PRO A 43 4.52 2.23 -13.99
N SER A 44 3.32 1.72 -13.79
CA SER A 44 2.63 0.83 -14.74
C SER A 44 1.63 1.58 -15.62
N GLY A 45 1.26 2.81 -15.25
CA GLY A 45 0.20 3.58 -15.90
C GLY A 45 -1.21 3.05 -15.64
N GLU A 46 -1.36 2.06 -14.72
CA GLU A 46 -2.65 1.42 -14.46
C GLU A 46 -3.54 2.18 -13.48
N TYR A 47 -2.93 2.88 -12.53
CA TYR A 47 -3.66 3.47 -11.40
C TYR A 47 -4.38 4.76 -11.79
N ALA A 48 -3.86 5.50 -12.76
CA ALA A 48 -4.57 6.64 -13.34
C ALA A 48 -5.95 6.22 -13.87
N ALA A 49 -6.01 5.12 -14.63
CA ALA A 49 -7.27 4.56 -15.13
C ALA A 49 -8.14 3.97 -14.00
N LYS A 50 -7.55 3.20 -13.06
CA LYS A 50 -8.28 2.59 -11.95
C LYS A 50 -8.94 3.59 -11.01
N PHE A 51 -8.33 4.78 -10.86
CA PHE A 51 -8.87 5.88 -10.06
C PHE A 51 -9.69 6.88 -10.88
N GLU A 52 -9.76 6.73 -12.21
CA GLU A 52 -10.42 7.68 -13.13
C GLU A 52 -9.86 9.10 -12.95
N ARG A 53 -8.53 9.22 -12.88
CA ARG A 53 -7.81 10.46 -12.66
C ARG A 53 -6.66 10.61 -13.65
N ARG A 54 -6.24 11.85 -13.87
CA ARG A 54 -5.09 12.16 -14.73
C ARG A 54 -3.78 11.82 -14.01
N ALA A 55 -2.85 11.19 -14.74
CA ALA A 55 -1.47 11.04 -14.28
C ALA A 55 -0.69 12.35 -14.45
N CYS A 56 0.33 12.52 -13.62
CA CYS A 56 1.30 13.61 -13.64
C CYS A 56 2.66 13.03 -14.03
N SER A 57 3.35 13.67 -14.96
CA SER A 57 4.67 13.23 -15.44
C SER A 57 5.80 14.20 -15.10
N THR A 58 5.47 15.41 -14.65
CA THR A 58 6.45 16.48 -14.35
C THR A 58 6.25 17.04 -12.94
N GLY A 59 7.28 17.68 -12.38
CA GLY A 59 7.20 18.34 -11.07
C GLY A 59 6.16 19.46 -11.02
N ALA A 60 5.96 20.19 -12.13
CA ALA A 60 4.93 21.22 -12.24
C ALA A 60 3.51 20.61 -12.17
N GLU A 61 3.28 19.50 -12.86
CA GLU A 61 2.01 18.78 -12.82
C GLU A 61 1.75 18.16 -11.43
N LEU A 62 2.76 17.60 -10.77
CA LEU A 62 2.65 17.11 -9.40
C LEU A 62 2.19 18.21 -8.44
N ASN A 63 2.79 19.40 -8.53
CA ASN A 63 2.41 20.55 -7.70
C ASN A 63 0.97 21.03 -7.99
N ALA A 64 0.57 21.08 -9.23
CA ALA A 64 -0.78 21.47 -9.62
C ALA A 64 -1.84 20.46 -9.15
N ALA A 65 -1.52 19.17 -9.20
CA ALA A 65 -2.43 18.10 -8.83
C ALA A 65 -2.78 18.09 -7.32
N ILE A 66 -1.94 18.68 -6.45
CA ILE A 66 -2.23 18.80 -5.01
C ILE A 66 -3.61 19.40 -4.75
N ALA A 67 -4.01 20.43 -5.52
CA ALA A 67 -5.29 21.09 -5.35
C ALA A 67 -6.49 20.15 -5.56
N THR A 68 -6.31 19.05 -6.28
CA THR A 68 -7.35 18.04 -6.50
C THR A 68 -7.45 17.01 -5.38
N GLY A 69 -6.45 16.92 -4.50
CA GLY A 69 -6.29 15.87 -3.51
C GLY A 69 -5.87 14.50 -4.10
N TRP A 70 -5.51 14.46 -5.41
CA TRP A 70 -5.07 13.27 -6.11
C TRP A 70 -3.81 13.54 -6.91
N VAL A 71 -2.70 12.95 -6.52
CA VAL A 71 -1.42 13.05 -7.21
C VAL A 71 -1.02 11.64 -7.64
N ILE A 72 -1.12 11.36 -8.93
CA ILE A 72 -0.76 10.07 -9.53
C ILE A 72 0.47 10.30 -10.40
N PHE A 73 1.62 9.81 -9.96
CA PHE A 73 2.90 10.02 -10.63
C PHE A 73 3.23 8.89 -11.58
N ASP A 74 3.22 9.19 -12.87
CA ASP A 74 3.81 8.36 -13.93
C ASP A 74 5.25 8.82 -14.19
N PRO A 75 6.27 8.01 -13.85
CA PRO A 75 7.66 8.41 -13.92
C PRO A 75 8.29 8.29 -15.32
N HIS A 76 7.64 7.67 -16.28
CA HIS A 76 8.27 7.25 -17.55
C HIS A 76 8.92 8.39 -18.34
N THR A 77 8.33 9.58 -18.29
CA THR A 77 8.86 10.75 -19.02
C THR A 77 10.13 11.30 -18.38
N VAL A 78 10.21 11.36 -17.05
CA VAL A 78 11.33 12.00 -16.33
C VAL A 78 12.39 11.00 -15.90
N PHE A 79 11.99 9.76 -15.66
CA PHE A 79 12.87 8.66 -15.21
C PHE A 79 12.72 7.42 -16.11
N PRO A 80 13.05 7.51 -17.42
CA PRO A 80 12.89 6.39 -18.33
C PRO A 80 13.79 5.22 -17.90
N GLY A 81 13.17 4.08 -17.56
CA GLY A 81 13.89 2.88 -17.11
C GLY A 81 14.48 2.92 -15.69
N GLU A 82 14.23 3.98 -14.91
CA GLU A 82 14.77 4.16 -13.57
C GLU A 82 13.68 4.27 -12.46
N PRO A 83 12.80 3.27 -12.32
CA PRO A 83 11.65 3.37 -11.41
C PRO A 83 12.05 3.49 -9.92
N GLU A 84 13.20 2.96 -9.52
CA GLU A 84 13.71 3.07 -8.15
C GLU A 84 14.13 4.50 -7.79
N LYS A 85 14.80 5.19 -8.72
CA LYS A 85 15.15 6.61 -8.56
C LYS A 85 13.90 7.48 -8.55
N ALA A 86 12.96 7.20 -9.45
CA ALA A 86 11.68 7.88 -9.51
C ALA A 86 10.90 7.74 -8.20
N PHE A 87 10.86 6.53 -7.64
CA PHE A 87 10.19 6.27 -6.37
C PHE A 87 10.86 7.02 -5.21
N THR A 88 12.19 7.04 -5.19
CA THR A 88 12.96 7.78 -4.17
C THR A 88 12.64 9.26 -4.21
N MET A 89 12.66 9.88 -5.40
CA MET A 89 12.27 11.28 -5.60
C MET A 89 10.82 11.53 -5.19
N PHE A 90 9.91 10.64 -5.56
CA PHE A 90 8.50 10.80 -5.24
C PHE A 90 8.23 10.69 -3.72
N CYS A 91 8.92 9.79 -3.01
CA CYS A 91 8.85 9.73 -1.55
C CYS A 91 9.36 11.02 -0.89
N GLU A 92 10.45 11.59 -1.38
CA GLU A 92 10.99 12.86 -0.89
C GLU A 92 10.01 14.02 -1.12
N TRP A 93 9.47 14.10 -2.32
CA TRP A 93 8.48 15.11 -2.67
C TRP A 93 7.20 14.97 -1.85
N ALA A 94 6.65 13.76 -1.72
CA ALA A 94 5.44 13.48 -0.93
C ALA A 94 5.64 13.81 0.56
N TRP A 95 6.80 13.47 1.13
CA TRP A 95 7.16 13.84 2.50
C TRP A 95 7.21 15.34 2.68
N THR A 96 7.88 16.06 1.77
CA THR A 96 7.99 17.51 1.81
C THR A 96 6.62 18.18 1.69
N MET A 97 5.76 17.70 0.78
CA MET A 97 4.42 18.23 0.62
C MET A 97 3.51 17.90 1.81
N SER A 98 3.64 16.71 2.40
CA SER A 98 2.86 16.33 3.58
C SER A 98 3.05 17.29 4.76
N ARG A 99 4.24 17.87 4.90
CA ARG A 99 4.56 18.85 5.95
C ARG A 99 3.90 20.21 5.74
N LYS A 100 3.50 20.52 4.50
CA LYS A 100 2.88 21.79 4.11
C LYS A 100 1.35 21.72 4.10
N MET A 101 0.78 20.53 4.29
CA MET A 101 -0.65 20.27 4.19
C MET A 101 -1.20 19.78 5.51
N SER A 102 -2.34 20.30 5.93
CA SER A 102 -3.12 19.74 7.05
C SER A 102 -3.88 18.48 6.64
N GLY A 103 -4.40 17.75 7.63
CA GLY A 103 -5.24 16.58 7.43
C GLY A 103 -4.47 15.30 7.06
N GLN A 104 -5.21 14.25 6.74
CA GLN A 104 -4.67 12.91 6.51
C GLN A 104 -4.33 12.69 5.05
N LYS A 105 -3.16 12.12 4.80
CA LYS A 105 -2.63 11.79 3.47
C LYS A 105 -2.12 10.36 3.46
N ILE A 106 -2.03 9.77 2.28
CA ILE A 106 -1.37 8.48 2.09
C ILE A 106 -0.38 8.53 0.93
N LEU A 107 0.68 7.76 1.04
CA LEU A 107 1.50 7.29 -0.08
C LEU A 107 1.04 5.87 -0.43
N PHE A 108 0.82 5.61 -1.71
CA PHE A 108 0.53 4.26 -2.21
C PHE A 108 1.61 3.80 -3.19
N ALA A 109 2.09 2.56 -2.99
CA ALA A 109 3.03 1.88 -3.87
C ALA A 109 2.61 0.43 -4.09
N ASP A 110 2.37 0.07 -5.36
CA ASP A 110 2.12 -1.32 -5.75
C ASP A 110 3.44 -2.06 -5.91
N GLU A 111 3.49 -3.31 -5.42
CA GLU A 111 4.68 -4.16 -5.45
C GLU A 111 5.93 -3.44 -4.92
N VAL A 112 5.82 -2.85 -3.72
CA VAL A 112 6.83 -1.97 -3.10
C VAL A 112 8.24 -2.58 -3.03
N TRP A 113 8.34 -3.92 -2.99
CA TRP A 113 9.62 -4.64 -3.03
C TRP A 113 10.47 -4.36 -4.30
N LYS A 114 9.87 -3.84 -5.36
CA LYS A 114 10.58 -3.45 -6.59
C LYS A 114 11.42 -2.18 -6.39
N TYR A 115 11.04 -1.33 -5.44
CA TYR A 115 11.62 0.00 -5.22
C TYR A 115 12.44 0.11 -3.93
N CYS A 116 12.27 -0.85 -3.03
CA CYS A 116 13.07 -1.01 -1.83
C CYS A 116 13.27 -2.49 -1.54
N ASN A 117 14.49 -2.85 -1.16
CA ASN A 117 14.88 -4.23 -0.90
C ASN A 117 15.25 -4.39 0.59
N PRO A 118 15.53 -5.61 1.09
CA PRO A 118 15.84 -5.85 2.50
C PRO A 118 16.95 -4.96 3.07
N ASN A 119 17.93 -4.58 2.23
CA ASN A 119 19.11 -3.81 2.66
C ASN A 119 19.01 -2.31 2.35
N SER A 120 17.99 -1.87 1.62
CA SER A 120 17.85 -0.48 1.18
C SER A 120 16.40 -0.04 1.13
N ILE A 121 16.13 1.10 1.74
CA ILE A 121 14.84 1.79 1.71
C ILE A 121 15.10 3.28 1.44
N PRO A 122 14.31 3.94 0.57
CA PRO A 122 14.40 5.40 0.42
C PRO A 122 14.24 6.10 1.77
N LYS A 123 15.16 7.03 2.09
CA LYS A 123 15.18 7.74 3.39
C LYS A 123 13.81 8.32 3.76
N ASN A 124 13.14 8.95 2.79
CA ASN A 124 11.86 9.59 3.07
C ASN A 124 10.69 8.57 3.16
N LEU A 125 10.81 7.39 2.55
CA LEU A 125 9.87 6.30 2.81
C LEU A 125 10.02 5.79 4.25
N ALA A 126 11.25 5.62 4.74
CA ALA A 126 11.49 5.26 6.13
C ALA A 126 10.86 6.29 7.10
N LEU A 127 11.01 7.60 6.81
CA LEU A 127 10.37 8.67 7.60
C LEU A 127 8.83 8.60 7.54
N ILE A 128 8.23 8.29 6.37
CA ILE A 128 6.79 8.12 6.24
C ILE A 128 6.30 6.96 7.12
N VAL A 129 7.03 5.87 7.14
CA VAL A 129 6.69 4.66 7.89
C VAL A 129 6.84 4.88 9.41
N GLN A 130 7.95 5.48 9.83
CA GLN A 130 8.31 5.64 11.27
C GLN A 130 7.69 6.89 11.91
N ASP A 131 7.69 8.01 11.20
CA ASP A 131 7.33 9.34 11.70
C ASP A 131 6.13 9.99 10.99
N GLY A 132 5.51 9.29 10.05
CA GLY A 132 4.45 9.82 9.18
C GLY A 132 3.29 10.44 9.95
N ARG A 133 2.97 9.94 11.15
CA ARG A 133 1.96 10.49 12.05
C ARG A 133 2.12 11.99 12.29
N LYS A 134 3.36 12.46 12.51
CA LYS A 134 3.67 13.87 12.79
C LYS A 134 3.23 14.81 11.67
N ASN A 135 3.19 14.29 10.44
CA ASN A 135 2.81 15.03 9.23
C ASN A 135 1.46 14.55 8.65
N GLY A 136 0.76 13.65 9.35
CA GLY A 136 -0.51 13.09 8.90
C GLY A 136 -0.40 12.28 7.59
N ILE A 137 0.74 11.66 7.30
CA ILE A 137 0.95 10.82 6.13
C ILE A 137 1.19 9.37 6.54
N GLY A 138 0.53 8.42 5.86
CA GLY A 138 0.71 6.98 6.03
C GLY A 138 1.12 6.30 4.73
N LEU A 139 1.40 4.99 4.82
CA LEU A 139 1.73 4.13 3.70
C LEU A 139 0.63 3.10 3.48
N ILE A 140 0.23 2.90 2.22
CA ILE A 140 -0.44 1.69 1.75
C ILE A 140 0.46 1.05 0.71
N CYS A 141 0.83 -0.21 0.89
CA CYS A 141 1.63 -0.91 -0.10
C CYS A 141 1.13 -2.33 -0.35
N THR A 142 1.42 -2.84 -1.54
CA THR A 142 1.14 -4.23 -1.88
C THR A 142 2.44 -5.01 -2.13
N THR A 143 2.38 -6.32 -2.00
CA THR A 143 3.51 -7.20 -2.32
C THR A 143 3.09 -8.63 -2.63
N GLN A 144 3.76 -9.24 -3.62
CA GLN A 144 3.76 -10.69 -3.84
C GLN A 144 4.98 -11.37 -3.22
N ARG A 145 5.96 -10.58 -2.78
CA ARG A 145 7.25 -11.03 -2.29
C ARG A 145 7.61 -10.33 -0.97
N PRO A 146 6.86 -10.60 0.11
CA PRO A 146 7.09 -9.95 1.40
C PRO A 146 8.54 -10.13 1.88
N ASN A 147 9.15 -11.27 1.64
CA ASN A 147 10.54 -11.56 2.00
C ASN A 147 11.60 -10.76 1.20
N ARG A 148 11.17 -9.94 0.25
CA ARG A 148 12.02 -8.98 -0.48
C ARG A 148 11.75 -7.52 -0.09
N MET A 149 10.82 -7.27 0.82
CA MET A 149 10.58 -5.95 1.38
C MET A 149 11.62 -5.61 2.43
N ASN A 150 11.81 -4.32 2.67
CA ASN A 150 12.58 -3.86 3.81
C ASN A 150 11.80 -4.08 5.12
N GLU A 151 12.50 -4.57 6.16
CA GLU A 151 11.90 -4.90 7.45
C GLU A 151 11.26 -3.69 8.15
N ALA A 152 11.75 -2.46 7.89
CA ALA A 152 11.14 -1.27 8.45
C ALA A 152 9.66 -1.12 8.05
N ILE A 153 9.25 -1.61 6.87
CA ILE A 153 7.84 -1.52 6.43
C ILE A 153 6.98 -2.54 7.20
N THR A 154 7.44 -3.78 7.34
CA THR A 154 6.68 -4.82 8.05
C THR A 154 6.70 -4.62 9.56
N GLY A 155 7.82 -4.19 10.12
CA GLY A 155 7.95 -3.92 11.57
C GLY A 155 7.10 -2.74 12.05
N GLU A 156 6.85 -1.76 11.17
CA GLU A 156 5.98 -0.61 11.48
C GLU A 156 4.54 -0.78 10.97
N ALA A 157 4.21 -1.95 10.40
CA ALA A 157 2.86 -2.21 9.93
C ALA A 157 1.84 -2.12 11.07
N THR A 158 0.80 -1.34 10.86
CA THR A 158 -0.32 -1.19 11.80
C THR A 158 -1.51 -2.03 11.39
N GLU A 159 -1.62 -2.28 10.09
CA GLU A 159 -2.66 -3.09 9.47
C GLU A 159 -2.02 -4.06 8.48
N PHE A 160 -2.46 -5.30 8.49
CA PHE A 160 -2.04 -6.29 7.51
C PHE A 160 -3.24 -6.97 6.86
N ILE A 161 -3.19 -7.08 5.52
CA ILE A 161 -4.17 -7.86 4.76
C ILE A 161 -3.42 -8.96 4.01
N GLY A 162 -3.73 -10.21 4.35
CA GLY A 162 -3.18 -11.38 3.71
C GLY A 162 -4.21 -12.06 2.81
N PHE A 163 -3.94 -12.11 1.51
CA PHE A 163 -4.59 -13.00 0.56
C PHE A 163 -3.83 -14.33 0.49
N ARG A 164 -4.33 -15.27 -0.33
CA ARG A 164 -3.60 -16.51 -0.60
C ARG A 164 -2.15 -16.22 -0.96
N LEU A 165 -1.25 -16.79 -0.18
CA LEU A 165 0.20 -16.68 -0.37
C LEU A 165 0.83 -18.04 -0.12
N VAL A 166 1.74 -18.45 -1.00
CA VAL A 166 2.46 -19.72 -0.92
C VAL A 166 3.97 -19.51 -1.03
N GLY A 167 4.72 -20.44 -0.51
CA GLY A 167 6.18 -20.45 -0.54
C GLY A 167 6.79 -20.24 0.84
N LYS A 168 7.55 -21.25 1.29
CA LYS A 168 8.13 -21.32 2.63
C LYS A 168 8.84 -20.03 3.04
N ASN A 169 9.77 -19.53 2.24
CA ASN A 169 10.54 -18.32 2.57
C ASN A 169 9.67 -17.06 2.78
N LYS A 170 8.53 -16.97 2.10
CA LYS A 170 7.59 -15.84 2.25
C LYS A 170 6.82 -15.94 3.56
N LEU A 171 6.35 -17.15 3.87
CA LEU A 171 5.60 -17.42 5.09
C LEU A 171 6.49 -17.31 6.32
N ASP A 172 7.70 -17.89 6.28
CA ASP A 172 8.69 -17.79 7.37
C ASP A 172 9.08 -16.32 7.63
N TYR A 173 9.19 -15.51 6.58
CA TYR A 173 9.45 -14.07 6.74
C TYR A 173 8.29 -13.36 7.45
N LEU A 174 7.05 -13.59 7.01
CA LEU A 174 5.89 -12.98 7.65
C LEU A 174 5.71 -13.45 9.08
N ALA A 175 5.91 -14.74 9.37
CA ALA A 175 5.81 -15.29 10.72
C ALA A 175 6.83 -14.70 11.69
N ARG A 176 8.01 -14.28 11.19
CA ARG A 176 9.03 -13.60 12.02
C ARG A 176 8.76 -12.13 12.26
N ASN A 177 8.02 -11.47 11.36
CA ASN A 177 7.87 -10.02 11.35
C ASN A 177 6.45 -9.55 11.70
N LEU A 178 5.48 -10.46 11.79
CA LEU A 178 4.10 -10.15 12.13
C LEU A 178 3.68 -10.99 13.32
N ASP A 179 3.79 -10.41 14.49
CA ASP A 179 3.34 -11.07 15.72
C ASP A 179 1.83 -11.34 15.65
N GLU A 180 1.44 -12.56 16.12
CA GLU A 180 0.05 -13.00 16.21
C GLU A 180 -0.75 -13.07 14.89
N PHE A 181 -0.15 -12.75 13.73
CA PHE A 181 -0.85 -12.94 12.46
C PHE A 181 -0.81 -14.42 12.04
N PRO A 182 -1.97 -15.04 11.70
CA PRO A 182 -2.04 -16.47 11.38
C PRO A 182 -1.52 -16.76 9.97
N VAL A 183 -0.21 -16.66 9.79
CA VAL A 183 0.48 -16.81 8.49
C VAL A 183 0.24 -18.19 7.89
N GLU A 184 0.09 -19.24 8.70
CA GLU A 184 -0.19 -20.62 8.29
C GLU A 184 -1.54 -20.79 7.59
N GLN A 185 -2.47 -19.85 7.75
CA GLN A 185 -3.75 -19.87 7.08
C GLN A 185 -3.69 -19.29 5.65
N LEU A 186 -2.67 -18.51 5.31
CA LEU A 186 -2.58 -17.86 4.00
C LEU A 186 -2.56 -18.83 2.81
N PRO A 187 -1.87 -19.99 2.85
CA PRO A 187 -1.92 -20.96 1.77
C PRO A 187 -3.30 -21.58 1.54
N GLN A 188 -4.13 -21.60 2.59
CA GLN A 188 -5.45 -22.24 2.59
C GLN A 188 -6.55 -21.30 2.08
N LEU A 189 -6.28 -19.98 1.99
CA LEU A 189 -7.24 -19.02 1.47
C LEU A 189 -7.57 -19.31 0.00
N GLN A 190 -8.84 -19.31 -0.32
CA GLN A 190 -9.29 -19.65 -1.65
C GLN A 190 -9.25 -18.44 -2.58
N LEU A 191 -8.74 -18.66 -3.77
CA LEU A 191 -9.13 -17.95 -4.98
C LEU A 191 -10.36 -18.68 -5.49
N VAL A 192 -11.56 -18.28 -5.06
CA VAL A 192 -12.78 -19.07 -5.27
C VAL A 192 -13.10 -19.21 -6.76
N ASP A 193 -12.81 -18.17 -7.52
CA ASP A 193 -12.86 -18.11 -8.97
C ASP A 193 -12.13 -16.82 -9.43
N LYS A 194 -12.21 -16.47 -10.72
CA LYS A 194 -11.65 -15.19 -11.20
C LYS A 194 -12.37 -13.95 -10.66
N VAL A 195 -13.47 -14.15 -9.95
CA VAL A 195 -14.37 -13.09 -9.48
C VAL A 195 -14.33 -12.92 -7.95
N ARG A 196 -13.99 -13.98 -7.19
CA ARG A 196 -14.02 -13.97 -5.71
C ARG A 196 -12.70 -14.41 -5.10
N SER A 197 -12.31 -13.77 -4.02
CA SER A 197 -11.10 -14.11 -3.28
C SER A 197 -11.30 -13.94 -1.77
N GLN A 198 -10.72 -14.84 -1.00
CA GLN A 198 -10.68 -14.75 0.45
C GLN A 198 -9.43 -14.03 0.93
N PHE A 199 -9.58 -13.28 2.03
CA PHE A 199 -8.46 -12.63 2.69
C PHE A 199 -8.66 -12.56 4.21
N ILE A 200 -7.56 -12.42 4.92
CA ILE A 200 -7.52 -12.15 6.36
C ILE A 200 -7.04 -10.72 6.54
N ALA A 201 -7.71 -9.96 7.39
CA ALA A 201 -7.31 -8.63 7.77
C ALA A 201 -7.12 -8.56 9.30
N GLN A 202 -6.03 -7.96 9.73
CA GLN A 202 -5.72 -7.76 11.14
C GLN A 202 -5.23 -6.35 11.38
N ASN A 203 -5.74 -5.73 12.45
CA ASN A 203 -5.08 -4.60 13.07
C ASN A 203 -4.01 -5.17 14.01
N LEU A 204 -2.75 -4.94 13.68
CA LEU A 204 -1.62 -5.53 14.39
C LEU A 204 -1.39 -4.94 15.80
N ARG A 205 -2.00 -3.78 16.09
CA ARG A 205 -1.90 -3.14 17.41
C ARG A 205 -3.01 -3.56 18.37
N SER A 206 -4.24 -3.69 17.85
CA SER A 206 -5.42 -4.06 18.67
C SER A 206 -5.76 -5.54 18.63
N GLY A 207 -5.08 -6.34 17.80
CA GLY A 207 -5.28 -7.79 17.68
C GLY A 207 -6.55 -8.21 16.96
N GLY A 208 -7.32 -7.28 16.39
CA GLY A 208 -8.61 -7.56 15.76
C GLY A 208 -8.51 -8.33 14.43
N LEU A 209 -8.42 -9.67 14.50
CA LEU A 209 -8.39 -10.54 13.33
C LEU A 209 -9.78 -10.74 12.72
N ARG A 210 -9.87 -10.65 11.40
CA ARG A 210 -11.13 -10.88 10.66
C ARG A 210 -10.86 -11.55 9.32
N ARG A 211 -11.70 -12.53 8.95
CA ARG A 211 -11.67 -13.18 7.65
C ARG A 211 -12.81 -12.67 6.77
N TYR A 212 -12.50 -12.46 5.51
CA TYR A 212 -13.42 -11.88 4.53
C TYR A 212 -13.37 -12.62 3.20
N GLU A 213 -14.45 -12.45 2.43
CA GLU A 213 -14.49 -12.73 1.01
C GLU A 213 -14.87 -11.46 0.25
N ILE A 214 -14.17 -11.16 -0.83
CA ILE A 214 -14.50 -10.10 -1.77
C ILE A 214 -14.99 -10.70 -3.08
N ASP A 215 -16.09 -10.16 -3.59
CA ASP A 215 -16.58 -10.38 -4.94
C ASP A 215 -16.17 -9.18 -5.81
N PHE A 216 -15.35 -9.42 -6.83
CA PHE A 216 -14.78 -8.38 -7.69
C PHE A 216 -15.78 -7.87 -8.75
N ALA A 217 -16.83 -8.63 -9.06
CA ALA A 217 -17.87 -8.21 -10.01
C ALA A 217 -18.83 -7.21 -9.36
N THR A 218 -19.17 -7.44 -8.09
CA THR A 218 -20.13 -6.60 -7.35
C THR A 218 -19.49 -5.68 -6.33
N TRP A 219 -18.19 -5.82 -6.12
CA TRP A 219 -17.40 -5.10 -5.09
C TRP A 219 -17.92 -5.31 -3.66
N LYS A 220 -18.70 -6.35 -3.44
CA LYS A 220 -19.20 -6.70 -2.10
C LYS A 220 -18.12 -7.41 -1.29
N ILE A 221 -17.94 -6.97 -0.04
CA ILE A 221 -17.11 -7.65 0.94
C ILE A 221 -18.02 -8.26 1.98
N ARG A 222 -17.85 -9.56 2.20
CA ARG A 222 -18.58 -10.34 3.20
C ARG A 222 -17.60 -10.82 4.27
N ARG A 223 -17.94 -10.66 5.53
CA ARG A 223 -17.23 -11.29 6.65
C ARG A 223 -17.59 -12.76 6.70
N LEU A 224 -16.58 -13.61 6.85
CA LEU A 224 -16.71 -15.05 6.98
C LEU A 224 -16.73 -15.49 8.44
#